data_a1220016e730749367b704a2f679467b
#
_entry.id   a1220016e730749367b704a2f679467b
#
_cell.length_a   1.000
_cell.length_b   1.000
_cell.length_c   1.000
_cell.angle_alpha   90.00
_cell.angle_beta   90.00
_cell.angle_gamma   90.00
#
_symmetry.space_group_name_H-M   'P 1'
#
loop_
_entity.id
_entity.type
_entity.pdbx_description
1 polymer ?
#
loop_
_entity_poly.entity_id
_entity_poly.type
_entity_poly.pdbx_seq_one_letter_code
_entity_poly.pdbx_strand_id
1 'polypeptide(L)'
;HVNATPTHTARGVEAYYFGRAQDPRVVAQVIRENGGGELGRRLTEEAKSVAERILTDIVAQANQRYSQRLAETLGRKLSQATGSPYRGSFPGDFFVLRYAKVPAVLVEIGFGDHPAEGRRLAEAAYRERVAQGLAEGILAFLAQGAFAR
;
A
#
# COMPACT_ATOMS: atom_id res chain seq x y z
N HIS A 1 -6.35 3.52 2.78
CA HIS A 1 -7.22 3.37 1.61
C HIS A 1 -8.17 2.19 1.78
N VAL A 2 -9.24 2.17 0.99
CA VAL A 2 -10.18 1.05 0.85
C VAL A 2 -10.22 0.68 -0.63
N ASN A 3 -9.78 -0.53 -0.94
CA ASN A 3 -9.67 -1.02 -2.31
C ASN A 3 -11.04 -1.35 -2.93
N ALA A 4 -11.08 -1.50 -4.24
CA ALA A 4 -12.21 -1.99 -5.01
C ALA A 4 -11.75 -2.73 -6.26
N THR A 5 -12.54 -3.71 -6.72
CA THR A 5 -12.28 -4.44 -7.96
C THR A 5 -13.52 -4.59 -8.82
N PRO A 6 -13.39 -4.64 -10.15
CA PRO A 6 -14.57 -4.78 -11.02
C PRO A 6 -15.39 -6.06 -10.77
N THR A 7 -14.75 -7.09 -10.21
CA THR A 7 -15.39 -8.39 -9.95
C THR A 7 -16.09 -8.47 -8.60
N HIS A 8 -15.87 -7.51 -7.70
CA HIS A 8 -16.41 -7.48 -6.33
C HIS A 8 -16.15 -8.75 -5.49
N THR A 9 -15.12 -9.53 -5.85
CA THR A 9 -14.80 -10.81 -5.22
C THR A 9 -13.50 -10.81 -4.44
N ALA A 10 -12.65 -9.81 -4.65
CA ALA A 10 -11.40 -9.66 -3.94
C ALA A 10 -11.65 -9.22 -2.50
N ARG A 11 -10.87 -9.75 -1.57
CA ARG A 11 -10.90 -9.37 -0.15
C ARG A 11 -9.52 -9.48 0.47
N GLY A 12 -9.30 -8.75 1.55
CA GLY A 12 -8.07 -8.81 2.33
C GLY A 12 -7.26 -7.52 2.27
N VAL A 13 -6.08 -7.55 2.87
CA VAL A 13 -5.18 -6.42 3.04
C VAL A 13 -4.08 -6.48 2.00
N GLU A 14 -3.79 -5.35 1.38
CA GLU A 14 -2.63 -5.15 0.51
C GLU A 14 -1.83 -3.95 1.00
N ALA A 15 -0.51 -3.97 0.79
CA ALA A 15 0.33 -2.82 1.11
C ALA A 15 1.22 -2.49 -0.08
N TYR A 16 1.45 -1.20 -0.31
CA TYR A 16 2.22 -0.73 -1.45
C TYR A 16 3.32 0.21 -0.99
N TYR A 17 4.45 0.15 -1.68
CA TYR A 17 5.58 1.05 -1.50
C TYR A 17 6.05 1.60 -2.84
N PHE A 18 6.75 2.73 -2.84
CA PHE A 18 7.22 3.33 -4.09
C PHE A 18 8.20 2.40 -4.81
N GLY A 19 7.94 2.14 -6.10
CA GLY A 19 8.76 1.29 -6.93
C GLY A 19 8.14 1.02 -8.30
N ARG A 20 8.82 0.21 -9.11
CA ARG A 20 8.34 -0.18 -10.43
C ARG A 20 7.34 -1.32 -10.32
N ALA A 21 6.09 -1.08 -10.70
CA ALA A 21 5.08 -2.12 -10.83
C ALA A 21 5.36 -2.99 -12.07
N GLN A 22 5.35 -4.31 -11.89
CA GLN A 22 5.46 -5.29 -12.98
C GLN A 22 4.18 -6.12 -13.14
N ASP A 23 3.47 -6.36 -12.05
CA ASP A 23 2.19 -7.07 -12.07
C ASP A 23 1.09 -6.17 -12.67
N PRO A 24 0.36 -6.61 -13.72
CA PRO A 24 -0.72 -5.84 -14.32
C PRO A 24 -1.81 -5.40 -13.34
N ARG A 25 -2.06 -6.17 -12.27
CA ARG A 25 -3.03 -5.82 -11.23
C ARG A 25 -2.53 -4.61 -10.42
N VAL A 26 -1.24 -4.57 -10.11
CA VAL A 26 -0.63 -3.43 -9.42
C VAL A 26 -0.61 -2.21 -10.32
N VAL A 27 -0.29 -2.36 -11.61
CA VAL A 27 -0.37 -1.27 -12.59
C VAL A 27 -1.78 -0.68 -12.64
N ALA A 28 -2.81 -1.53 -12.69
CA ALA A 28 -4.20 -1.07 -12.66
C ALA A 28 -4.56 -0.33 -11.35
N GLN A 29 -4.03 -0.77 -10.21
CA GLN A 29 -4.19 -0.08 -8.93
C GLN A 29 -3.49 1.29 -8.94
N VAL A 30 -2.25 1.35 -9.42
CA VAL A 30 -1.50 2.62 -9.57
C VAL A 30 -2.28 3.62 -10.42
N ILE A 31 -2.81 3.21 -11.56
CA ILE A 31 -3.61 4.08 -12.44
C ILE A 31 -4.85 4.59 -11.71
N ARG A 32 -5.52 3.75 -10.94
CA ARG A 32 -6.72 4.11 -10.19
C ARG A 32 -6.42 5.16 -9.13
N GLU A 33 -5.38 4.95 -8.33
CA GLU A 33 -4.98 5.87 -7.26
C GLU A 33 -4.37 7.18 -7.79
N ASN A 34 -3.72 7.15 -8.95
CA ASN A 34 -3.14 8.33 -9.58
C ASN A 34 -4.16 9.21 -10.34
N GLY A 35 -5.45 8.93 -10.24
CA GLY A 35 -6.50 9.77 -10.83
C GLY A 35 -7.62 8.99 -11.53
N GLY A 36 -7.48 7.68 -11.69
CA GLY A 36 -8.47 6.80 -12.30
C GLY A 36 -8.64 6.99 -13.81
N GLY A 37 -9.23 5.99 -14.45
CA GLY A 37 -9.61 6.01 -15.85
C GLY A 37 -8.49 6.44 -16.82
N GLU A 38 -8.86 7.16 -17.86
CA GLU A 38 -7.93 7.67 -18.87
C GLU A 38 -6.98 8.73 -18.30
N LEU A 39 -7.45 9.56 -17.38
CA LEU A 39 -6.62 10.58 -16.74
C LEU A 39 -5.50 9.93 -15.92
N GLY A 40 -5.82 8.97 -15.06
CA GLY A 40 -4.82 8.26 -14.26
C GLY A 40 -3.81 7.52 -15.12
N ARG A 41 -4.24 6.90 -16.22
CA ARG A 41 -3.35 6.22 -17.18
C ARG A 41 -2.36 7.21 -17.80
N ARG A 42 -2.85 8.34 -18.32
CA ARG A 42 -2.00 9.38 -18.92
C ARG A 42 -1.02 9.96 -17.93
N LEU A 43 -1.48 10.36 -16.75
CA LEU A 43 -0.63 10.93 -15.71
C LEU A 43 0.47 9.95 -15.25
N THR A 44 0.13 8.67 -15.13
CA THR A 44 1.10 7.63 -14.75
C THR A 44 2.16 7.45 -15.83
N GLU A 45 1.79 7.43 -17.12
CA GLU A 45 2.74 7.29 -18.22
C GLU A 45 3.62 8.53 -18.39
N GLU A 46 3.05 9.75 -18.34
CA GLU A 46 3.81 11.01 -18.42
C GLU A 46 4.85 11.14 -17.30
N ALA A 47 4.53 10.63 -16.13
CA ALA A 47 5.42 10.71 -14.96
C ALA A 47 6.46 9.58 -14.87
N LYS A 48 6.42 8.59 -15.74
CA LYS A 48 7.27 7.40 -15.70
C LYS A 48 8.78 7.73 -15.71
N SER A 49 9.21 8.66 -16.55
CA SER A 49 10.61 9.08 -16.61
C SER A 49 11.10 9.75 -15.31
N VAL A 50 10.21 10.43 -14.59
CA VAL A 50 10.49 11.05 -13.29
C VAL A 50 10.64 9.95 -12.24
N ALA A 51 9.73 9.00 -12.20
CA ALA A 51 9.79 7.85 -11.29
C ALA A 51 11.08 7.04 -11.49
N GLU A 52 11.46 6.79 -12.74
CA GLU A 52 12.70 6.07 -13.07
C GLU A 52 13.96 6.79 -12.56
N ARG A 53 14.03 8.11 -12.71
CA ARG A 53 15.14 8.91 -12.16
C ARG A 53 15.20 8.85 -10.65
N ILE A 54 14.07 8.94 -9.95
CA ILE A 54 14.03 8.84 -8.49
C ILE A 54 14.52 7.47 -8.03
N LEU A 55 14.16 6.39 -8.72
CA LEU A 55 14.59 5.03 -8.39
C LEU A 55 16.10 4.77 -8.59
N THR A 56 16.81 5.66 -9.28
CA THR A 56 18.28 5.59 -9.39
C THR A 56 19.00 6.29 -8.24
N ASP A 57 18.31 7.08 -7.44
CA ASP A 57 18.88 7.76 -6.28
C ASP A 57 19.13 6.79 -5.11
N ILE A 58 20.33 6.87 -4.50
CA ILE A 58 20.75 5.96 -3.42
C ILE A 58 19.87 6.11 -2.18
N VAL A 59 19.46 7.35 -1.85
CA VAL A 59 18.60 7.60 -0.70
C VAL A 59 17.19 7.07 -0.96
N ALA A 60 16.68 7.24 -2.18
CA ALA A 60 15.39 6.68 -2.58
C ALA A 60 15.41 5.15 -2.54
N GLN A 61 16.50 4.50 -2.96
CA GLN A 61 16.64 3.05 -2.87
C GLN A 61 16.69 2.55 -1.42
N ALA A 62 17.39 3.27 -0.52
CA ALA A 62 17.38 2.95 0.89
C ALA A 62 15.98 3.09 1.49
N ASN A 63 15.28 4.19 1.20
CA ASN A 63 13.89 4.40 1.62
C ASN A 63 12.94 3.32 1.06
N GLN A 64 13.15 2.87 -0.17
CA GLN A 64 12.38 1.81 -0.79
C GLN A 64 12.48 0.50 0.01
N ARG A 65 13.69 0.09 0.41
CA ARG A 65 13.91 -1.12 1.22
C ARG A 65 13.20 -1.03 2.57
N TYR A 66 13.30 0.11 3.24
CA TYR A 66 12.60 0.34 4.51
C TYR A 66 11.08 0.40 4.32
N SER A 67 10.60 1.01 3.25
CA SER A 67 9.18 1.05 2.91
C SER A 67 8.63 -0.34 2.63
N GLN A 68 9.38 -1.19 1.92
CA GLN A 68 9.00 -2.59 1.70
C GLN A 68 8.85 -3.34 3.03
N ARG A 69 9.84 -3.24 3.94
CA ARG A 69 9.78 -3.88 5.25
C ARG A 69 8.61 -3.36 6.09
N LEU A 70 8.35 -2.05 6.05
CA LEU A 70 7.20 -1.43 6.70
C LEU A 70 5.89 -1.98 6.12
N ALA A 71 5.76 -2.05 4.80
CA ALA A 71 4.58 -2.58 4.12
C ALA A 71 4.28 -4.03 4.53
N GLU A 72 5.31 -4.89 4.55
CA GLU A 72 5.18 -6.28 4.98
C GLU A 72 4.77 -6.40 6.45
N THR A 73 5.39 -5.59 7.32
CA THR A 73 5.08 -5.60 8.77
C THR A 73 3.65 -5.14 9.03
N LEU A 74 3.23 -4.04 8.41
CA LEU A 74 1.87 -3.52 8.54
C LEU A 74 0.83 -4.49 7.99
N GLY A 75 1.05 -5.03 6.81
CA GLY A 75 0.13 -5.99 6.20
C GLY A 75 -0.10 -7.23 7.06
N ARG A 76 0.98 -7.80 7.63
CA ARG A 76 0.89 -8.97 8.53
C ARG A 76 0.17 -8.62 9.84
N LYS A 77 0.53 -7.50 10.48
CA LYS A 77 -0.08 -7.06 11.75
C LYS A 77 -1.56 -6.73 11.57
N LEU A 78 -1.90 -6.04 10.50
CA LEU A 78 -3.29 -5.73 10.17
C LEU A 78 -4.11 -7.01 9.91
N SER A 79 -3.55 -7.97 9.18
CA SER A 79 -4.17 -9.28 8.96
C SER A 79 -4.42 -10.02 10.28
N GLN A 80 -3.44 -10.03 11.18
CA GLN A 80 -3.57 -10.66 12.51
C GLN A 80 -4.67 -10.00 13.35
N ALA A 81 -4.72 -8.66 13.38
CA ALA A 81 -5.70 -7.91 14.18
C ALA A 81 -7.13 -8.04 13.65
N THR A 82 -7.30 -8.15 12.34
CA THR A 82 -8.63 -8.12 11.69
C THR A 82 -9.15 -9.48 11.27
N GLY A 83 -8.28 -10.47 11.11
CA GLY A 83 -8.60 -11.75 10.50
C GLY A 83 -8.81 -11.70 8.98
N SER A 84 -8.56 -10.54 8.33
CA SER A 84 -8.58 -10.44 6.86
C SER A 84 -7.29 -11.00 6.27
N PRO A 85 -7.35 -11.72 5.13
CA PRO A 85 -6.15 -12.31 4.54
C PRO A 85 -5.16 -11.23 4.09
N TYR A 86 -3.88 -11.45 4.38
CA TYR A 86 -2.82 -10.63 3.82
C TYR A 86 -2.48 -11.12 2.41
N ARG A 87 -2.66 -10.24 1.42
CA ARG A 87 -2.49 -10.55 0.00
C ARG A 87 -1.09 -10.25 -0.53
N GLY A 88 -0.31 -9.47 0.21
CA GLY A 88 1.08 -9.17 -0.13
C GLY A 88 1.42 -7.68 -0.08
N SER A 89 2.72 -7.41 -0.30
CA SER A 89 3.27 -6.06 -0.48
C SER A 89 3.87 -5.93 -1.87
N PHE A 90 3.58 -4.82 -2.55
CA PHE A 90 3.92 -4.64 -3.95
C PHE A 90 4.55 -3.26 -4.22
N PRO A 91 5.57 -3.19 -5.09
CA PRO A 91 6.06 -1.91 -5.57
C PRO A 91 5.10 -1.29 -6.59
N GLY A 92 4.91 0.03 -6.51
CA GLY A 92 4.11 0.77 -7.47
C GLY A 92 4.47 2.25 -7.51
N ASP A 93 4.28 2.90 -8.65
CA ASP A 93 4.54 4.33 -8.83
C ASP A 93 3.33 5.16 -8.41
N PHE A 94 2.98 5.08 -7.13
CA PHE A 94 1.92 5.88 -6.52
C PHE A 94 2.40 7.32 -6.29
N PHE A 95 1.67 8.31 -6.80
CA PHE A 95 2.04 9.71 -6.68
C PHE A 95 2.23 10.17 -5.23
N VAL A 96 1.37 9.70 -4.34
CA VAL A 96 1.43 10.00 -2.91
C VAL A 96 2.71 9.52 -2.24
N LEU A 97 3.37 8.50 -2.80
CA LEU A 97 4.60 7.91 -2.24
C LEU A 97 5.88 8.40 -2.93
N ARG A 98 5.77 8.94 -4.16
CA ARG A 98 6.91 9.21 -5.05
C ARG A 98 7.99 10.09 -4.44
N TYR A 99 7.61 11.12 -3.72
CA TYR A 99 8.54 12.10 -3.15
C TYR A 99 8.76 11.95 -1.65
N ALA A 100 8.37 10.83 -1.07
CA ALA A 100 8.58 10.58 0.35
C ALA A 100 10.08 10.47 0.65
N LYS A 101 10.53 11.27 1.64
CA LYS A 101 11.93 11.30 2.09
C LYS A 101 12.18 10.37 3.30
N VAL A 102 11.16 9.66 3.71
CA VAL A 102 11.14 8.69 4.80
C VAL A 102 10.45 7.41 4.30
N PRO A 103 10.59 6.28 4.99
CA PRO A 103 9.81 5.09 4.68
C PRO A 103 8.31 5.42 4.64
N ALA A 104 7.68 5.12 3.50
CA ALA A 104 6.28 5.46 3.25
C ALA A 104 5.57 4.32 2.54
N VAL A 105 4.32 4.09 2.92
CA VAL A 105 3.48 3.02 2.38
C VAL A 105 2.04 3.48 2.19
N LEU A 106 1.36 2.90 1.21
CA LEU A 106 -0.08 2.98 1.05
C LEU A 106 -0.66 1.62 1.45
N VAL A 107 -1.58 1.61 2.40
CA VAL A 107 -2.20 0.37 2.90
C VAL A 107 -3.67 0.34 2.49
N GLU A 108 -4.05 -0.69 1.75
CA GLU A 108 -5.44 -1.03 1.48
C GLU A 108 -5.94 -1.93 2.61
N ILE A 109 -6.83 -1.40 3.44
CA ILE A 109 -7.30 -2.07 4.66
C ILE A 109 -8.38 -3.13 4.41
N GLY A 110 -8.79 -3.27 3.15
CA GLY A 110 -9.81 -4.20 2.69
C GLY A 110 -10.46 -3.72 1.40
N PHE A 111 -11.41 -4.48 0.89
CA PHE A 111 -12.17 -4.17 -0.32
C PHE A 111 -13.59 -3.73 0.03
N GLY A 112 -13.91 -2.45 -0.19
CA GLY A 112 -15.20 -1.87 0.16
C GLY A 112 -16.37 -2.40 -0.70
N ASP A 113 -16.06 -2.84 -1.91
CA ASP A 113 -17.01 -3.41 -2.85
C ASP A 113 -17.30 -4.91 -2.63
N HIS A 114 -16.48 -5.59 -1.82
CA HIS A 114 -16.76 -6.97 -1.43
C HIS A 114 -17.90 -7.01 -0.39
N PRO A 115 -19.01 -7.74 -0.62
CA PRO A 115 -20.22 -7.63 0.21
C PRO A 115 -20.01 -7.87 1.71
N ALA A 116 -19.17 -8.82 2.08
CA ALA A 116 -18.90 -9.11 3.49
C ALA A 116 -17.85 -8.16 4.08
N GLU A 117 -16.79 -7.83 3.34
CA GLU A 117 -15.70 -6.98 3.85
C GLU A 117 -16.15 -5.52 3.94
N GLY A 118 -16.92 -5.03 2.94
CA GLY A 118 -17.50 -3.69 2.99
C GLY A 118 -18.41 -3.48 4.19
N ARG A 119 -19.25 -4.48 4.56
CA ARG A 119 -20.05 -4.41 5.79
C ARG A 119 -19.18 -4.33 7.04
N ARG A 120 -18.11 -5.15 7.14
CA ARG A 120 -17.18 -5.11 8.28
C ARG A 120 -16.47 -3.75 8.39
N LEU A 121 -16.05 -3.17 7.28
CA LEU A 121 -15.43 -1.83 7.24
C LEU A 121 -16.38 -0.72 7.72
N ALA A 122 -17.69 -0.91 7.60
CA ALA A 122 -18.70 0.01 8.14
C ALA A 122 -18.88 -0.11 9.67
N GLU A 123 -18.44 -1.22 10.30
CA GLU A 123 -18.56 -1.44 11.74
C GLU A 123 -17.45 -0.70 12.53
N ALA A 124 -17.84 0.08 13.54
CA ALA A 124 -16.89 0.82 14.37
C ALA A 124 -15.87 -0.10 15.05
N ALA A 125 -16.32 -1.22 15.62
CA ALA A 125 -15.45 -2.20 16.27
C ALA A 125 -14.42 -2.83 15.32
N TYR A 126 -14.76 -3.00 14.05
CA TYR A 126 -13.81 -3.49 13.05
C TYR A 126 -12.76 -2.42 12.70
N ARG A 127 -13.20 -1.16 12.51
CA ARG A 127 -12.26 -0.06 12.27
C ARG A 127 -11.29 0.17 13.43
N GLU A 128 -11.74 -0.05 14.68
CA GLU A 128 -10.85 -0.01 15.86
C GLU A 128 -9.77 -1.09 15.77
N ARG A 129 -10.11 -2.32 15.40
CA ARG A 129 -9.11 -3.38 15.17
C ARG A 129 -8.15 -3.04 14.02
N VAL A 130 -8.65 -2.39 12.96
CA VAL A 130 -7.80 -1.89 11.86
C VAL A 130 -6.78 -0.87 12.41
N ALA A 131 -7.25 0.12 13.17
CA ALA A 131 -6.39 1.15 13.76
C ALA A 131 -5.33 0.55 14.69
N GLN A 132 -5.74 -0.38 15.55
CA GLN A 132 -4.84 -1.11 16.45
C GLN A 132 -3.79 -1.91 15.67
N GLY A 133 -4.19 -2.67 14.64
CA GLY A 133 -3.26 -3.45 13.82
C GLY A 133 -2.24 -2.58 13.08
N LEU A 134 -2.65 -1.40 12.60
CA LEU A 134 -1.74 -0.42 12.01
C LEU A 134 -0.77 0.16 13.03
N ALA A 135 -1.25 0.54 14.22
CA ALA A 135 -0.41 1.06 15.29
C ALA A 135 0.63 0.03 15.76
N GLU A 136 0.21 -1.21 16.00
CA GLU A 136 1.11 -2.31 16.35
C GLU A 136 2.14 -2.58 15.25
N GLY A 137 1.75 -2.48 13.99
CA GLY A 137 2.65 -2.65 12.85
C GLY A 137 3.73 -1.56 12.79
N ILE A 138 3.36 -0.31 13.01
CA ILE A 138 4.30 0.82 13.09
C ILE A 138 5.28 0.62 14.25
N LEU A 139 4.78 0.32 15.44
CA LEU A 139 5.61 0.08 16.61
C LEU A 139 6.56 -1.11 16.41
N ALA A 140 6.08 -2.20 15.85
CA ALA A 140 6.91 -3.36 15.55
C ALA A 140 8.01 -3.04 14.53
N PHE A 141 7.72 -2.25 13.50
CA PHE A 141 8.71 -1.80 12.54
C PHE A 141 9.79 -0.91 13.19
N LEU A 142 9.39 0.04 14.01
CA LEU A 142 10.33 0.92 14.72
C LEU A 142 11.21 0.14 15.71
N ALA A 143 10.65 -0.84 16.42
CA ALA A 143 11.37 -1.70 17.35
C ALA A 143 12.41 -2.61 16.70
N GLN A 144 12.28 -2.91 15.40
CA GLN A 144 13.26 -3.71 14.64
C GLN A 144 14.58 -2.97 14.36
N GLY A 145 14.77 -1.79 14.92
CA GLY A 145 15.96 -0.97 14.64
C GLY A 145 16.03 -0.50 13.19
N ALA A 146 14.89 -0.22 12.59
CA ALA A 146 14.78 0.19 11.18
C ALA A 146 15.70 1.38 10.84
N PHE A 147 16.11 2.13 11.85
CA PHE A 147 17.03 3.27 11.76
C PHE A 147 18.30 3.09 12.62
N ALA A 148 18.53 1.92 13.21
CA ALA A 148 19.81 1.64 13.86
C ALA A 148 20.90 1.59 12.79
N ARG A 149 21.93 2.38 13.00
CA ARG A 149 23.11 2.51 12.13
C ARG A 149 23.93 1.25 12.11
#